data_447266e13378e179cc99ec1fde7ce243
#
_entry.id   447266e13378e179cc99ec1fde7ce243
#
_cell.length_a   1.000
_cell.length_b   1.000
_cell.length_c   1.000
_cell.angle_alpha   90.00
_cell.angle_beta   90.00
_cell.angle_gamma   90.00
#
_symmetry.space_group_name_H-M   'P 1'
#
loop_
_entity.id
_entity.type
_entity.pdbx_description
1 polymer ?
#
loop_
_entity_poly.entity_id
_entity_poly.type
_entity_poly.pdbx_seq_one_letter_code
_entity_poly.pdbx_strand_id
1 'polypeptide(L)'
;ELAKSIAKLIFGTPDSYIRFDMSEFSKEHSDQRLLGAPPGYVGYEEGGELINKIKENPFTVILFDEIEKAHQKILDIFLQILDEGRITSSRGETVYFSESIIVFTSNLGVYREVNGKKEMIITPDKDYDAIKEIIKNEIKQHFIGIGRPEILNRIGENIVVLDFIRPENGKKIVQKMLKNVSEKLRRDFKIDFAISEKALERLYNYCLADLSMGGRGIGNKLEEVLINPLSEELFRHSGAKRIVLRDIAQDGDFYKLSLEADDA
;
A
#
# COMPACT_ATOMS: atom_id res chain seq x y z
N GLU A 1 2.21 3.02 -0.59
CA GLU A 1 3.35 3.63 -1.27
C GLU A 1 2.92 4.70 -2.28
N LEU A 2 2.03 4.41 -3.25
CA LEU A 2 1.59 5.38 -4.25
C LEU A 2 1.03 6.65 -3.62
N ALA A 3 0.08 6.54 -2.68
CA ALA A 3 -0.54 7.68 -2.02
C ALA A 3 0.48 8.53 -1.22
N LYS A 4 1.45 7.90 -0.54
CA LYS A 4 2.57 8.61 0.11
C LYS A 4 3.47 9.34 -0.90
N SER A 5 3.70 8.73 -2.07
CA SER A 5 4.47 9.38 -3.14
C SER A 5 3.74 10.58 -3.72
N ILE A 6 2.40 10.49 -3.87
CA ILE A 6 1.55 11.62 -4.28
C ILE A 6 1.61 12.74 -3.22
N ALA A 7 1.49 12.41 -1.94
CA ALA A 7 1.59 13.38 -0.84
C ALA A 7 2.93 14.12 -0.87
N LYS A 8 4.03 13.39 -1.02
CA LYS A 8 5.37 14.00 -1.14
C LYS A 8 5.50 14.89 -2.37
N LEU A 9 4.94 14.47 -3.51
CA LEU A 9 5.03 15.23 -4.77
C LEU A 9 4.23 16.53 -4.71
N ILE A 10 3.03 16.49 -4.16
CA ILE A 10 2.08 17.63 -4.21
C ILE A 10 2.24 18.52 -2.99
N PHE A 11 2.38 17.94 -1.80
CA PHE A 11 2.43 18.67 -0.54
C PHE A 11 3.84 18.79 0.06
N GLY A 12 4.87 18.24 -0.62
CA GLY A 12 6.27 18.34 -0.21
C GLY A 12 6.71 17.37 0.90
N THR A 13 5.77 16.69 1.56
CA THR A 13 6.06 15.73 2.64
C THR A 13 5.20 14.46 2.53
N PRO A 14 5.78 13.27 2.80
CA PRO A 14 5.02 12.04 2.87
C PRO A 14 4.06 11.98 4.08
N ASP A 15 4.21 12.90 5.05
CA ASP A 15 3.38 12.95 6.27
C ASP A 15 2.03 13.62 6.02
N SER A 16 1.87 14.36 4.90
CA SER A 16 0.57 14.85 4.43
C SER A 16 -0.25 13.71 3.81
N TYR A 17 -0.50 12.67 4.62
CA TYR A 17 -1.15 11.42 4.21
C TYR A 17 -1.96 10.82 5.37
N ILE A 18 -3.22 10.55 5.09
CA ILE A 18 -4.15 9.91 6.01
C ILE A 18 -4.64 8.60 5.38
N ARG A 19 -4.68 7.52 6.13
CA ARG A 19 -5.21 6.23 5.67
C ARG A 19 -6.34 5.76 6.57
N PHE A 20 -7.42 5.33 5.93
CA PHE A 20 -8.51 4.58 6.54
C PHE A 20 -8.63 3.23 5.84
N ASP A 21 -8.60 2.15 6.60
CA ASP A 21 -8.82 0.80 6.11
C ASP A 21 -10.32 0.49 6.20
N MET A 22 -10.98 0.31 5.05
CA MET A 22 -12.42 0.15 5.01
C MET A 22 -12.90 -1.19 5.58
N SER A 23 -12.01 -2.15 5.77
CA SER A 23 -12.33 -3.38 6.50
C SER A 23 -12.72 -3.13 7.96
N GLU A 24 -12.17 -2.07 8.58
CA GLU A 24 -12.54 -1.62 9.92
C GLU A 24 -13.89 -0.91 9.96
N PHE A 25 -14.40 -0.47 8.81
CA PHE A 25 -15.64 0.27 8.63
C PHE A 25 -16.74 -0.56 7.95
N SER A 26 -16.69 -1.87 8.08
CA SER A 26 -17.61 -2.83 7.46
C SER A 26 -18.91 -3.04 8.25
N LYS A 27 -18.98 -2.60 9.51
CA LYS A 27 -20.14 -2.81 10.40
C LYS A 27 -21.10 -1.64 10.35
N GLU A 28 -22.38 -1.91 10.67
CA GLU A 28 -23.34 -0.86 10.97
C GLU A 28 -22.83 0.01 12.13
N HIS A 29 -23.09 1.32 12.08
CA HIS A 29 -22.58 2.35 13.00
C HIS A 29 -21.07 2.69 12.90
N SER A 30 -20.33 2.12 11.95
CA SER A 30 -18.94 2.53 11.70
C SER A 30 -18.84 3.97 11.19
N ASP A 31 -19.92 4.52 10.63
CA ASP A 31 -20.07 5.94 10.26
C ASP A 31 -19.83 6.88 11.44
N GLN A 32 -20.23 6.47 12.67
CA GLN A 32 -20.01 7.26 13.89
C GLN A 32 -18.52 7.43 14.21
N ARG A 33 -17.69 6.50 13.84
CA ARG A 33 -16.23 6.63 14.01
C ARG A 33 -15.63 7.66 13.04
N LEU A 34 -16.17 7.75 11.82
CA LEU A 34 -15.70 8.75 10.83
C LEU A 34 -16.22 10.16 11.13
N LEU A 35 -17.51 10.28 11.46
CA LEU A 35 -18.23 11.55 11.60
C LEU A 35 -18.42 12.02 13.05
N GLY A 36 -18.20 11.14 14.01
CA GLY A 36 -18.50 11.34 15.42
C GLY A 36 -19.81 10.69 15.84
N ALA A 37 -19.90 10.30 17.11
CA ALA A 37 -21.11 9.74 17.71
C ALA A 37 -22.20 10.82 17.85
N PRO A 38 -23.51 10.45 17.82
CA PRO A 38 -24.60 11.37 18.11
C PRO A 38 -24.57 11.86 19.57
N PRO A 39 -25.23 13.00 19.87
CA PRO A 39 -25.35 13.51 21.24
C PRO A 39 -25.90 12.43 22.21
N GLY A 40 -25.26 12.28 23.36
CA GLY A 40 -25.65 11.32 24.40
C GLY A 40 -25.02 9.93 24.24
N TYR A 41 -24.27 9.66 23.19
CA TYR A 41 -23.53 8.41 23.01
C TYR A 41 -22.07 8.56 23.44
N VAL A 42 -21.45 7.43 23.83
CA VAL A 42 -20.02 7.36 24.15
C VAL A 42 -19.21 7.74 22.90
N GLY A 43 -18.20 8.61 23.07
CA GLY A 43 -17.36 9.11 21.97
C GLY A 43 -17.87 10.41 21.32
N TYR A 44 -18.99 10.99 21.79
CA TYR A 44 -19.49 12.28 21.26
C TYR A 44 -18.46 13.40 21.40
N GLU A 45 -17.81 13.51 22.57
CA GLU A 45 -16.80 14.56 22.84
C GLU A 45 -15.51 14.39 22.03
N GLU A 46 -15.20 13.18 21.58
CA GLU A 46 -14.01 12.88 20.79
C GLU A 46 -14.14 13.37 19.35
N GLY A 47 -15.38 13.46 18.83
CA GLY A 47 -15.66 13.80 17.44
C GLY A 47 -15.32 12.67 16.47
N GLY A 48 -15.42 12.95 15.17
CA GLY A 48 -15.13 11.97 14.11
C GLY A 48 -13.67 11.97 13.67
N GLU A 49 -13.10 10.80 13.47
CA GLU A 49 -11.69 10.66 13.07
C GLU A 49 -11.39 11.41 11.76
N LEU A 50 -12.27 11.30 10.75
CA LEU A 50 -12.09 11.97 9.47
C LEU A 50 -12.18 13.49 9.64
N ILE A 51 -13.19 13.95 10.40
CA ILE A 51 -13.41 15.36 10.68
C ILE A 51 -12.18 16.00 11.36
N ASN A 52 -11.69 15.35 12.42
CA ASN A 52 -10.55 15.86 13.19
C ASN A 52 -9.29 15.93 12.33
N LYS A 53 -8.97 14.88 11.58
CA LYS A 53 -7.77 14.84 10.73
C LYS A 53 -7.79 15.88 9.60
N ILE A 54 -8.95 16.14 8.99
CA ILE A 54 -9.08 17.18 7.96
C ILE A 54 -9.00 18.57 8.55
N LYS A 55 -9.52 18.81 9.75
CA LYS A 55 -9.34 20.08 10.46
C LYS A 55 -7.88 20.36 10.79
N GLU A 56 -7.15 19.33 11.24
CA GLU A 56 -5.73 19.47 11.58
C GLU A 56 -4.87 19.73 10.34
N ASN A 57 -5.15 19.03 9.24
CA ASN A 57 -4.40 19.18 7.99
C ASN A 57 -5.31 18.99 6.76
N PRO A 58 -5.86 20.08 6.20
CA PRO A 58 -6.66 20.02 4.98
C PRO A 58 -5.84 19.72 3.72
N PHE A 59 -4.54 20.07 3.70
CA PHE A 59 -3.63 19.81 2.58
C PHE A 59 -3.04 18.40 2.67
N THR A 60 -3.85 17.40 2.33
CA THR A 60 -3.49 16.00 2.56
C THR A 60 -4.00 15.06 1.47
N VAL A 61 -3.33 13.91 1.32
CA VAL A 61 -3.86 12.78 0.56
C VAL A 61 -4.61 11.85 1.52
N ILE A 62 -5.88 11.63 1.25
CA ILE A 62 -6.73 10.72 2.03
C ILE A 62 -6.89 9.43 1.25
N LEU A 63 -6.39 8.33 1.78
CA LEU A 63 -6.55 7.01 1.22
C LEU A 63 -7.64 6.24 1.96
N PHE A 64 -8.70 5.88 1.26
CA PHE A 64 -9.67 4.90 1.69
C PHE A 64 -9.31 3.55 1.04
N ASP A 65 -8.74 2.65 1.82
CA ASP A 65 -8.19 1.38 1.36
C ASP A 65 -9.26 0.29 1.39
N GLU A 66 -9.39 -0.50 0.31
CA GLU A 66 -10.38 -1.58 0.14
C GLU A 66 -11.84 -1.10 0.24
N ILE A 67 -12.21 -0.09 -0.59
CA ILE A 67 -13.54 0.55 -0.58
C ILE A 67 -14.70 -0.44 -0.66
N GLU A 68 -14.53 -1.57 -1.32
CA GLU A 68 -15.53 -2.64 -1.46
C GLU A 68 -15.94 -3.29 -0.13
N LYS A 69 -15.17 -3.10 0.92
CA LYS A 69 -15.46 -3.62 2.26
C LYS A 69 -16.26 -2.66 3.13
N ALA A 70 -16.38 -1.41 2.71
CA ALA A 70 -17.09 -0.39 3.46
C ALA A 70 -18.59 -0.72 3.60
N HIS A 71 -19.16 -0.45 4.79
CA HIS A 71 -20.59 -0.50 4.97
C HIS A 71 -21.29 0.54 4.09
N GLN A 72 -22.54 0.27 3.66
CA GLN A 72 -23.30 1.15 2.76
C GLN A 72 -23.41 2.60 3.27
N LYS A 73 -23.58 2.82 4.56
CA LYS A 73 -23.58 4.17 5.15
C LYS A 73 -22.28 4.94 4.92
N ILE A 74 -21.15 4.26 4.86
CA ILE A 74 -19.85 4.87 4.53
C ILE A 74 -19.80 5.28 3.07
N LEU A 75 -20.37 4.48 2.17
CA LEU A 75 -20.46 4.83 0.76
C LEU A 75 -21.35 6.08 0.54
N ASP A 76 -22.40 6.25 1.34
CA ASP A 76 -23.25 7.46 1.33
C ASP A 76 -22.46 8.71 1.77
N ILE A 77 -21.54 8.56 2.76
CA ILE A 77 -20.61 9.62 3.16
C ILE A 77 -19.68 9.99 2.01
N PHE A 78 -19.12 8.99 1.32
CA PHE A 78 -18.25 9.26 0.17
C PHE A 78 -18.98 9.96 -0.97
N LEU A 79 -20.23 9.61 -1.25
CA LEU A 79 -21.05 10.32 -2.20
C LEU A 79 -21.20 11.80 -1.84
N GLN A 80 -21.51 12.11 -0.58
CA GLN A 80 -21.62 13.48 -0.13
C GLN A 80 -20.30 14.24 -0.30
N ILE A 81 -19.17 13.63 0.04
CA ILE A 81 -17.83 14.26 -0.13
C ILE A 81 -17.55 14.51 -1.61
N LEU A 82 -17.82 13.53 -2.48
CA LEU A 82 -17.56 13.65 -3.91
C LEU A 82 -18.49 14.65 -4.62
N ASP A 83 -19.70 14.86 -4.12
CA ASP A 83 -20.69 15.77 -4.69
C ASP A 83 -20.51 17.21 -4.21
N GLU A 84 -20.42 17.39 -2.88
CA GLU A 84 -20.43 18.71 -2.24
C GLU A 84 -19.03 19.21 -1.89
N GLY A 85 -18.00 18.35 -1.93
CA GLY A 85 -16.64 18.69 -1.48
C GLY A 85 -16.54 18.98 0.01
N ARG A 86 -17.57 18.58 0.79
CA ARG A 86 -17.65 18.84 2.23
C ARG A 86 -18.46 17.77 2.94
N ILE A 87 -18.31 17.71 4.26
CA ILE A 87 -19.12 16.88 5.12
C ILE A 87 -19.35 17.53 6.47
N THR A 88 -20.49 17.23 7.10
CA THR A 88 -20.85 17.77 8.43
C THR A 88 -20.82 16.63 9.45
N SER A 89 -20.14 16.87 10.56
CA SER A 89 -20.06 15.95 11.69
C SER A 89 -21.39 15.84 12.44
N SER A 90 -21.51 14.82 13.30
CA SER A 90 -22.64 14.69 14.24
C SER A 90 -22.77 15.87 15.22
N ARG A 91 -21.73 16.70 15.35
CA ARG A 91 -21.71 17.92 16.18
C ARG A 91 -22.10 19.18 15.42
N GLY A 92 -22.45 19.07 14.14
CA GLY A 92 -22.77 20.21 13.27
C GLY A 92 -21.57 20.94 12.70
N GLU A 93 -20.35 20.41 12.87
CA GLU A 93 -19.13 21.01 12.33
C GLU A 93 -18.94 20.56 10.89
N THR A 94 -18.69 21.51 9.99
CA THR A 94 -18.46 21.22 8.57
C THR A 94 -16.98 21.31 8.23
N VAL A 95 -16.46 20.31 7.51
CA VAL A 95 -15.12 20.29 6.95
C VAL A 95 -15.19 20.21 5.43
N TYR A 96 -14.18 20.81 4.77
CA TYR A 96 -14.08 20.90 3.31
C TYR A 96 -12.90 20.08 2.80
N PHE A 97 -13.05 19.48 1.63
CA PHE A 97 -12.06 18.64 0.97
C PHE A 97 -11.44 19.29 -0.27
N SER A 98 -11.71 20.58 -0.50
CA SER A 98 -11.19 21.35 -1.65
C SER A 98 -9.67 21.31 -1.77
N GLU A 99 -8.97 21.20 -0.65
CA GLU A 99 -7.50 21.19 -0.58
C GLU A 99 -6.94 19.75 -0.46
N SER A 100 -7.81 18.73 -0.44
CA SER A 100 -7.43 17.36 -0.25
C SER A 100 -7.50 16.57 -1.56
N ILE A 101 -6.67 15.51 -1.66
CA ILE A 101 -6.75 14.52 -2.73
C ILE A 101 -7.32 13.23 -2.15
N ILE A 102 -8.42 12.76 -2.69
CA ILE A 102 -9.07 11.53 -2.26
C ILE A 102 -8.63 10.39 -3.18
N VAL A 103 -8.15 9.32 -2.58
CA VAL A 103 -7.73 8.10 -3.29
C VAL A 103 -8.51 6.93 -2.71
N PHE A 104 -9.19 6.18 -3.54
CA PHE A 104 -9.79 4.90 -3.21
C PHE A 104 -8.93 3.77 -3.77
N THR A 105 -8.75 2.69 -3.01
CA THR A 105 -8.21 1.45 -3.56
C THR A 105 -9.23 0.34 -3.50
N SER A 106 -9.10 -0.62 -4.39
CA SER A 106 -9.97 -1.78 -4.45
C SER A 106 -9.24 -2.99 -5.03
N ASN A 107 -9.65 -4.16 -4.59
CA ASN A 107 -9.24 -5.45 -5.15
C ASN A 107 -10.35 -6.08 -6.02
N LEU A 108 -11.39 -5.30 -6.36
CA LEU A 108 -12.43 -5.74 -7.27
C LEU A 108 -11.86 -6.11 -8.64
N GLY A 109 -12.33 -7.21 -9.21
CA GLY A 109 -11.89 -7.68 -10.52
C GLY A 109 -10.60 -8.52 -10.51
N VAL A 110 -9.99 -8.73 -9.35
CA VAL A 110 -8.87 -9.68 -9.21
C VAL A 110 -9.39 -11.10 -9.03
N TYR A 111 -10.40 -11.25 -8.18
CA TYR A 111 -11.04 -12.54 -7.88
C TYR A 111 -12.54 -12.44 -8.08
N ARG A 112 -13.15 -13.55 -8.52
CA ARG A 112 -14.60 -13.74 -8.54
C ARG A 112 -14.95 -14.96 -7.71
N GLU A 113 -16.07 -14.94 -7.04
CA GLU A 113 -16.60 -16.11 -6.36
C GLU A 113 -17.41 -16.98 -7.35
N VAL A 114 -16.94 -18.21 -7.56
CA VAL A 114 -17.58 -19.21 -8.41
C VAL A 114 -17.82 -20.44 -7.55
N ASN A 115 -19.08 -20.82 -7.38
CA ASN A 115 -19.47 -21.99 -6.55
C ASN A 115 -18.88 -21.98 -5.14
N GLY A 116 -18.82 -20.81 -4.48
CA GLY A 116 -18.27 -20.66 -3.13
C GLY A 116 -16.73 -20.67 -3.05
N LYS A 117 -16.03 -20.69 -4.19
CA LYS A 117 -14.57 -20.58 -4.26
C LYS A 117 -14.17 -19.28 -4.93
N LYS A 118 -13.12 -18.65 -4.38
CA LYS A 118 -12.50 -17.49 -5.03
C LYS A 118 -11.58 -17.95 -6.14
N GLU A 119 -11.92 -17.60 -7.37
CA GLU A 119 -11.10 -17.86 -8.55
C GLU A 119 -10.50 -16.55 -9.07
N MET A 120 -9.22 -16.57 -9.41
CA MET A 120 -8.54 -15.44 -10.03
C MET A 120 -9.01 -15.30 -11.47
N ILE A 121 -9.55 -14.14 -11.84
CA ILE A 121 -10.08 -13.87 -13.18
C ILE A 121 -9.12 -13.11 -14.08
N ILE A 122 -8.07 -12.53 -13.50
CA ILE A 122 -6.96 -11.92 -14.22
C ILE A 122 -5.69 -12.69 -13.94
N THR A 123 -4.87 -12.89 -14.97
CA THR A 123 -3.62 -13.65 -14.89
C THR A 123 -2.49 -12.86 -15.57
N PRO A 124 -1.21 -13.09 -15.19
CA PRO A 124 -0.08 -12.33 -15.74
C PRO A 124 0.17 -12.52 -17.24
N ASP A 125 -0.38 -13.58 -17.85
CA ASP A 125 -0.29 -13.87 -19.29
C ASP A 125 -1.22 -13.00 -20.13
N LYS A 126 -2.25 -12.39 -19.50
CA LYS A 126 -3.16 -11.48 -20.21
C LYS A 126 -2.48 -10.17 -20.54
N ASP A 127 -2.91 -9.59 -21.67
CA ASP A 127 -2.55 -8.22 -22.03
C ASP A 127 -3.15 -7.21 -21.05
N TYR A 128 -2.44 -6.09 -20.84
CA TYR A 128 -2.85 -5.06 -19.88
C TYR A 128 -4.22 -4.45 -20.21
N ASP A 129 -4.50 -4.22 -21.48
CA ASP A 129 -5.79 -3.64 -21.89
C ASP A 129 -6.96 -4.60 -21.60
N ALA A 130 -6.75 -5.91 -21.80
CA ALA A 130 -7.73 -6.92 -21.41
C ALA A 130 -7.95 -6.96 -19.88
N ILE A 131 -6.88 -6.88 -19.09
CA ILE A 131 -6.95 -6.80 -17.62
C ILE A 131 -7.75 -5.57 -17.21
N LYS A 132 -7.46 -4.42 -17.80
CA LYS A 132 -8.11 -3.14 -17.51
C LYS A 132 -9.61 -3.19 -17.75
N GLU A 133 -10.04 -3.76 -18.88
CA GLU A 133 -11.46 -3.90 -19.22
C GLU A 133 -12.19 -4.85 -18.26
N ILE A 134 -11.57 -5.99 -17.91
CA ILE A 134 -12.13 -6.93 -16.92
C ILE A 134 -12.34 -6.22 -15.58
N ILE A 135 -11.31 -5.55 -15.06
CA ILE A 135 -11.36 -4.88 -13.76
C ILE A 135 -12.40 -3.74 -13.77
N LYS A 136 -12.41 -2.87 -14.80
CA LYS A 136 -13.40 -1.80 -14.92
C LYS A 136 -14.82 -2.34 -14.94
N ASN A 137 -15.06 -3.44 -15.66
CA ASN A 137 -16.37 -4.08 -15.72
C ASN A 137 -16.77 -4.66 -14.35
N GLU A 138 -15.89 -5.36 -13.65
CA GLU A 138 -16.18 -5.91 -12.31
C GLU A 138 -16.50 -4.80 -11.30
N ILE A 139 -15.74 -3.69 -11.30
CA ILE A 139 -16.02 -2.52 -10.49
C ILE A 139 -17.43 -1.99 -10.78
N LYS A 140 -17.78 -1.86 -12.07
CA LYS A 140 -19.11 -1.41 -12.49
C LYS A 140 -20.22 -2.35 -12.00
N GLN A 141 -20.06 -3.65 -12.19
CA GLN A 141 -21.04 -4.64 -11.74
C GLN A 141 -21.20 -4.65 -10.22
N HIS A 142 -20.10 -4.49 -9.48
CA HIS A 142 -20.14 -4.42 -8.03
C HIS A 142 -21.01 -3.24 -7.54
N PHE A 143 -20.72 -2.02 -7.99
CA PHE A 143 -21.45 -0.84 -7.53
C PHE A 143 -22.92 -0.83 -8.00
N ILE A 144 -23.24 -1.38 -9.17
CA ILE A 144 -24.62 -1.62 -9.61
C ILE A 144 -25.29 -2.64 -8.68
N GLY A 145 -24.61 -3.75 -8.38
CA GLY A 145 -25.14 -4.83 -7.54
C GLY A 145 -25.47 -4.43 -6.12
N ILE A 146 -24.71 -3.52 -5.52
CA ILE A 146 -24.99 -2.95 -4.20
C ILE A 146 -25.91 -1.71 -4.22
N GLY A 147 -26.44 -1.33 -5.40
CA GLY A 147 -27.38 -0.21 -5.56
C GLY A 147 -26.72 1.17 -5.38
N ARG A 148 -25.46 1.31 -5.74
CA ARG A 148 -24.70 2.59 -5.65
C ARG A 148 -23.98 2.95 -6.97
N PRO A 149 -24.67 2.88 -8.15
CA PRO A 149 -24.03 3.23 -9.42
C PRO A 149 -23.59 4.70 -9.51
N GLU A 150 -24.16 5.57 -8.68
CA GLU A 150 -23.83 6.99 -8.62
C GLU A 150 -22.37 7.26 -8.22
N ILE A 151 -21.75 6.36 -7.42
CA ILE A 151 -20.32 6.47 -7.07
C ILE A 151 -19.45 6.45 -8.34
N LEU A 152 -19.79 5.58 -9.30
CA LEU A 152 -19.07 5.49 -10.57
C LEU A 152 -19.22 6.77 -11.39
N ASN A 153 -20.40 7.39 -11.38
CA ASN A 153 -20.65 8.64 -12.09
C ASN A 153 -19.78 9.79 -11.53
N ARG A 154 -19.48 9.76 -10.22
CA ARG A 154 -18.62 10.77 -9.55
C ARG A 154 -17.14 10.50 -9.75
N ILE A 155 -16.72 9.24 -9.74
CA ILE A 155 -15.33 8.85 -10.02
C ILE A 155 -15.03 9.06 -11.52
N GLY A 156 -15.99 8.79 -12.40
CA GLY A 156 -15.84 8.94 -13.85
C GLY A 156 -14.73 8.06 -14.41
N GLU A 157 -13.91 8.65 -15.29
CA GLU A 157 -12.77 7.96 -15.92
C GLU A 157 -11.50 7.91 -15.04
N ASN A 158 -11.55 8.43 -13.79
CA ASN A 158 -10.40 8.46 -12.87
C ASN A 158 -10.09 7.09 -12.24
N ILE A 159 -10.33 6.01 -12.98
CA ILE A 159 -10.00 4.65 -12.54
C ILE A 159 -8.67 4.25 -13.16
N VAL A 160 -7.66 4.09 -12.31
CA VAL A 160 -6.33 3.62 -12.68
C VAL A 160 -6.19 2.15 -12.28
N VAL A 161 -6.05 1.27 -13.27
CA VAL A 161 -5.80 -0.14 -13.06
C VAL A 161 -4.29 -0.36 -12.97
N LEU A 162 -3.84 -1.02 -11.91
CA LEU A 162 -2.44 -1.39 -11.75
C LEU A 162 -2.22 -2.77 -12.39
N ASP A 163 -1.18 -2.88 -13.22
CA ASP A 163 -0.77 -4.15 -13.81
C ASP A 163 -0.06 -5.05 -12.80
N PHE A 164 0.09 -6.33 -13.13
CA PHE A 164 0.99 -7.22 -12.43
C PHE A 164 2.43 -6.69 -12.44
N ILE A 165 3.18 -6.98 -11.39
CA ILE A 165 4.60 -6.66 -11.37
C ILE A 165 5.31 -7.57 -12.35
N ARG A 166 5.79 -7.00 -13.46
CA ARG A 166 6.61 -7.69 -14.44
C ARG A 166 8.07 -7.79 -13.93
N PRO A 167 8.84 -8.79 -14.36
CA PRO A 167 10.21 -9.01 -13.86
C PRO A 167 11.11 -7.77 -13.90
N GLU A 168 10.99 -6.97 -14.96
CA GLU A 168 11.76 -5.72 -15.11
C GLU A 168 11.45 -4.69 -14.02
N ASN A 169 10.16 -4.54 -13.70
CA ASN A 169 9.72 -3.67 -12.61
C ASN A 169 10.06 -4.26 -11.25
N GLY A 170 10.03 -5.59 -11.12
CA GLY A 170 10.48 -6.31 -9.93
C GLY A 170 11.95 -6.00 -9.60
N LYS A 171 12.84 -5.99 -10.61
CA LYS A 171 14.25 -5.60 -10.43
C LYS A 171 14.39 -4.19 -9.86
N LYS A 172 13.61 -3.22 -10.36
CA LYS A 172 13.61 -1.83 -9.84
C LYS A 172 13.14 -1.76 -8.38
N ILE A 173 12.17 -2.60 -8.01
CA ILE A 173 11.70 -2.70 -6.62
C ILE A 173 12.81 -3.23 -5.71
N VAL A 174 13.48 -4.33 -6.10
CA VAL A 174 14.62 -4.88 -5.35
C VAL A 174 15.73 -3.84 -5.21
N GLN A 175 16.08 -3.11 -6.27
CA GLN A 175 17.09 -2.05 -6.23
C GLN A 175 16.71 -0.93 -5.25
N LYS A 176 15.44 -0.47 -5.26
CA LYS A 176 14.95 0.53 -4.31
C LYS A 176 15.05 0.03 -2.86
N MET A 177 14.68 -1.23 -2.63
CA MET A 177 14.77 -1.84 -1.30
C MET A 177 16.23 -1.99 -0.84
N LEU A 178 17.13 -2.42 -1.71
CA LEU A 178 18.58 -2.48 -1.45
C LEU A 178 19.15 -1.11 -1.08
N LYS A 179 18.74 -0.07 -1.80
CA LYS A 179 19.15 1.29 -1.49
C LYS A 179 18.71 1.68 -0.07
N ASN A 180 17.47 1.38 0.31
CA ASN A 180 16.97 1.65 1.67
C ASN A 180 17.77 0.88 2.73
N VAL A 181 18.16 -0.38 2.47
CA VAL A 181 19.01 -1.18 3.35
C VAL A 181 20.38 -0.52 3.51
N SER A 182 21.03 -0.13 2.40
CA SER A 182 22.34 0.53 2.42
C SER A 182 22.29 1.87 3.17
N GLU A 183 21.25 2.67 2.95
CA GLU A 183 21.06 3.96 3.63
C GLU A 183 20.86 3.75 5.15
N LYS A 184 20.09 2.73 5.55
CA LYS A 184 19.89 2.37 6.95
C LYS A 184 21.20 1.93 7.61
N LEU A 185 21.97 1.05 6.97
CA LEU A 185 23.26 0.59 7.49
C LEU A 185 24.25 1.76 7.64
N ARG A 186 24.29 2.68 6.67
CA ARG A 186 25.13 3.86 6.77
C ARG A 186 24.72 4.81 7.89
N ARG A 187 23.42 5.04 8.06
CA ARG A 187 22.87 5.97 9.06
C ARG A 187 23.04 5.43 10.49
N ASP A 188 22.61 4.17 10.71
CA ASP A 188 22.44 3.61 12.04
C ASP A 188 23.73 2.92 12.54
N PHE A 189 24.48 2.28 11.64
CA PHE A 189 25.67 1.48 11.97
C PHE A 189 26.98 2.07 11.46
N LYS A 190 26.93 3.13 10.61
CA LYS A 190 28.10 3.74 9.94
C LYS A 190 28.83 2.77 9.01
N ILE A 191 28.14 1.78 8.48
CA ILE A 191 28.67 0.76 7.57
C ILE A 191 28.33 1.16 6.12
N ASP A 192 29.35 1.16 5.26
CA ASP A 192 29.16 1.28 3.81
C ASP A 192 28.93 -0.12 3.22
N PHE A 193 27.70 -0.36 2.76
CA PHE A 193 27.28 -1.65 2.22
C PHE A 193 27.28 -1.64 0.71
N ALA A 194 27.96 -2.60 0.10
CA ALA A 194 28.00 -2.84 -1.34
C ALA A 194 27.60 -4.29 -1.69
N ILE A 195 27.15 -4.52 -2.89
CA ILE A 195 26.79 -5.83 -3.41
C ILE A 195 27.52 -6.07 -4.74
N SER A 196 28.10 -7.26 -4.93
CA SER A 196 28.73 -7.65 -6.20
C SER A 196 27.67 -7.97 -7.24
N GLU A 197 28.03 -7.90 -8.53
CA GLU A 197 27.13 -8.27 -9.64
C GLU A 197 26.60 -9.71 -9.49
N LYS A 198 27.46 -10.65 -9.12
CA LYS A 198 27.10 -12.06 -8.90
C LYS A 198 26.02 -12.20 -7.80
N ALA A 199 26.21 -11.54 -6.66
CA ALA A 199 25.26 -11.59 -5.56
C ALA A 199 23.96 -10.89 -5.93
N LEU A 200 24.02 -9.79 -6.67
CA LEU A 200 22.84 -9.07 -7.15
C LEU A 200 21.99 -9.92 -8.12
N GLU A 201 22.62 -10.62 -9.06
CA GLU A 201 21.90 -11.53 -9.94
C GLU A 201 21.23 -12.66 -9.19
N ARG A 202 21.92 -13.27 -8.21
CA ARG A 202 21.30 -14.30 -7.37
C ARG A 202 20.12 -13.76 -6.58
N LEU A 203 20.27 -12.57 -6.01
CA LEU A 203 19.19 -11.90 -5.28
C LEU A 203 17.97 -11.66 -6.17
N TYR A 204 18.16 -11.21 -7.41
CA TYR A 204 17.06 -11.09 -8.37
C TYR A 204 16.41 -12.44 -8.64
N ASN A 205 17.16 -13.49 -8.86
CA ASN A 205 16.62 -14.82 -9.12
C ASN A 205 15.76 -15.32 -7.95
N TYR A 206 16.18 -15.10 -6.70
CA TYR A 206 15.39 -15.47 -5.54
C TYR A 206 14.17 -14.60 -5.34
N CYS A 207 14.32 -13.28 -5.40
CA CYS A 207 13.24 -12.32 -5.12
C CYS A 207 12.16 -12.29 -6.21
N LEU A 208 12.49 -12.66 -7.44
CA LEU A 208 11.59 -12.62 -8.59
C LEU A 208 11.09 -13.99 -9.04
N ALA A 209 11.45 -15.06 -8.33
CA ALA A 209 11.01 -16.43 -8.64
C ALA A 209 9.48 -16.58 -8.58
N ASP A 210 8.86 -15.86 -7.65
CA ASP A 210 7.40 -15.81 -7.52
C ASP A 210 6.94 -14.37 -7.35
N LEU A 211 6.22 -13.85 -8.34
CA LEU A 211 5.66 -12.50 -8.34
C LEU A 211 4.15 -12.48 -8.01
N SER A 212 3.56 -13.61 -7.66
CA SER A 212 2.11 -13.73 -7.38
C SER A 212 1.63 -12.80 -6.26
N MET A 213 2.48 -12.59 -5.24
CA MET A 213 2.19 -11.68 -4.12
C MET A 213 2.68 -10.25 -4.37
N GLY A 214 3.09 -9.93 -5.57
CA GLY A 214 3.50 -8.59 -5.97
C GLY A 214 4.67 -8.04 -5.16
N GLY A 215 4.67 -6.73 -4.89
CA GLY A 215 5.76 -6.07 -4.16
C GLY A 215 5.95 -6.54 -2.72
N ARG A 216 4.89 -7.02 -2.07
CA ARG A 216 4.98 -7.63 -0.72
C ARG A 216 5.78 -8.94 -0.76
N GLY A 217 5.51 -9.79 -1.78
CA GLY A 217 6.26 -11.03 -1.97
C GLY A 217 7.76 -10.78 -2.19
N ILE A 218 8.10 -9.79 -3.03
CA ILE A 218 9.49 -9.35 -3.22
C ILE A 218 10.11 -8.89 -1.90
N GLY A 219 9.40 -8.10 -1.09
CA GLY A 219 9.88 -7.62 0.20
C GLY A 219 10.14 -8.76 1.19
N ASN A 220 9.17 -9.66 1.36
CA ASN A 220 9.31 -10.82 2.25
C ASN A 220 10.49 -11.71 1.82
N LYS A 221 10.66 -11.91 0.51
CA LYS A 221 11.78 -12.73 0.01
C LYS A 221 13.12 -12.01 0.20
N LEU A 222 13.16 -10.70 0.07
CA LEU A 222 14.37 -9.92 0.37
C LEU A 222 14.73 -9.99 1.87
N GLU A 223 13.72 -9.95 2.75
CA GLU A 223 13.94 -10.13 4.20
C GLU A 223 14.54 -11.50 4.50
N GLU A 224 13.96 -12.54 3.92
CA GLU A 224 14.41 -13.92 4.11
C GLU A 224 15.82 -14.15 3.55
N VAL A 225 16.09 -13.69 2.33
CA VAL A 225 17.33 -14.00 1.58
C VAL A 225 18.49 -13.12 2.00
N LEU A 226 18.21 -11.86 2.39
CA LEU A 226 19.26 -10.87 2.65
C LEU A 226 19.19 -10.27 4.04
N ILE A 227 18.05 -9.69 4.45
CA ILE A 227 18.03 -8.82 5.64
C ILE A 227 18.25 -9.64 6.91
N ASN A 228 17.57 -10.79 7.06
CA ASN A 228 17.71 -11.63 8.24
C ASN A 228 19.13 -12.21 8.34
N PRO A 229 19.70 -12.86 7.30
CA PRO A 229 21.08 -13.36 7.38
C PRO A 229 22.11 -12.24 7.55
N LEU A 230 21.90 -11.08 6.92
CA LEU A 230 22.80 -9.94 7.09
C LEU A 230 22.79 -9.41 8.52
N SER A 231 21.62 -9.39 9.17
CA SER A 231 21.50 -8.96 10.57
C SER A 231 22.30 -9.84 11.51
N GLU A 232 22.33 -11.16 11.28
CA GLU A 232 23.16 -12.10 12.05
C GLU A 232 24.67 -11.86 11.84
N GLU A 233 25.07 -11.64 10.57
CA GLU A 233 26.47 -11.39 10.24
C GLU A 233 27.01 -10.04 10.76
N LEU A 234 26.14 -9.01 10.83
CA LEU A 234 26.52 -7.70 11.40
C LEU A 234 27.00 -7.79 12.84
N PHE A 235 26.46 -8.72 13.65
CA PHE A 235 26.96 -8.95 15.02
C PHE A 235 28.37 -9.52 15.03
N ARG A 236 28.73 -10.32 14.04
CA ARG A 236 30.09 -10.92 13.91
C ARG A 236 31.11 -9.91 13.41
N HIS A 237 30.65 -8.89 12.67
CA HIS A 237 31.49 -7.85 12.04
C HIS A 237 31.22 -6.47 12.67
N SER A 238 31.09 -6.42 14.00
CA SER A 238 30.67 -5.20 14.74
C SER A 238 31.64 -4.01 14.67
N GLY A 239 32.82 -4.17 14.08
CA GLY A 239 33.83 -3.11 13.90
C GLY A 239 34.02 -2.69 12.43
N ALA A 240 33.38 -3.37 11.48
CA ALA A 240 33.58 -3.11 10.06
C ALA A 240 33.04 -1.74 9.64
N LYS A 241 33.82 -1.02 8.85
CA LYS A 241 33.40 0.24 8.21
C LYS A 241 32.79 0.01 6.84
N ARG A 242 33.14 -1.10 6.20
CA ARG A 242 32.64 -1.49 4.89
C ARG A 242 32.36 -2.97 4.86
N ILE A 243 31.21 -3.35 4.26
CA ILE A 243 30.83 -4.74 4.02
C ILE A 243 30.42 -4.88 2.54
N VAL A 244 31.01 -5.87 1.86
CA VAL A 244 30.69 -6.21 0.49
C VAL A 244 30.07 -7.60 0.43
N LEU A 245 28.83 -7.70 0.00
CA LEU A 245 28.16 -8.98 -0.26
C LEU A 245 28.69 -9.57 -1.59
N ARG A 246 29.44 -10.67 -1.48
CA ARG A 246 30.07 -11.34 -2.62
C ARG A 246 29.19 -12.42 -3.24
N ASP A 247 28.45 -13.16 -2.41
CA ASP A 247 27.61 -14.25 -2.88
C ASP A 247 26.47 -14.54 -1.89
N ILE A 248 25.43 -15.20 -2.40
CA ILE A 248 24.27 -15.71 -1.63
C ILE A 248 24.09 -17.17 -2.00
N ALA A 249 24.09 -18.07 -1.04
CA ALA A 249 23.86 -19.48 -1.23
C ALA A 249 22.65 -19.96 -0.41
N GLN A 250 21.81 -20.77 -1.01
CA GLN A 250 20.74 -21.46 -0.29
C GLN A 250 21.28 -22.76 0.32
N ASP A 251 20.99 -23.01 1.58
CA ASP A 251 21.36 -24.22 2.32
C ASP A 251 20.12 -24.75 3.04
N GLY A 252 19.41 -25.66 2.38
CA GLY A 252 18.08 -26.11 2.82
C GLY A 252 17.07 -24.97 2.82
N ASP A 253 16.48 -24.70 3.97
CA ASP A 253 15.50 -23.62 4.17
C ASP A 253 16.15 -22.26 4.53
N PHE A 254 17.48 -22.21 4.64
CA PHE A 254 18.21 -21.01 5.06
C PHE A 254 19.05 -20.44 3.91
N TYR A 255 19.44 -19.17 4.07
CA TYR A 255 20.35 -18.48 3.15
C TYR A 255 21.63 -18.09 3.90
N LYS A 256 22.78 -18.36 3.25
CA LYS A 256 24.10 -18.00 3.74
C LYS A 256 24.70 -16.90 2.87
N LEU A 257 25.23 -15.87 3.52
CA LEU A 257 25.88 -14.76 2.87
C LEU A 257 27.40 -14.96 2.88
N SER A 258 28.05 -14.73 1.74
CA SER A 258 29.50 -14.59 1.67
C SER A 258 29.84 -13.11 1.70
N LEU A 259 30.32 -12.64 2.85
CA LEU A 259 30.68 -11.24 3.07
C LEU A 259 32.19 -11.04 3.06
N GLU A 260 32.61 -9.90 2.59
CA GLU A 260 33.97 -9.36 2.74
C GLU A 260 33.84 -8.09 3.57
N ALA A 261 34.47 -8.07 4.73
CA ALA A 261 34.42 -6.94 5.65
C ALA A 261 35.81 -6.32 5.76
N ASP A 262 35.89 -5.00 5.60
CA ASP A 262 37.12 -4.24 5.87
C ASP A 262 37.04 -3.77 7.32
N ASP A 263 37.77 -4.46 8.18
CA ASP A 263 38.00 -4.03 9.56
C ASP A 263 38.94 -2.83 9.57
N ALA A 264 38.71 -1.90 10.49
CA ALA A 264 39.40 -0.64 10.58
C ALA A 264 40.85 -0.78 11.08
#